data_4d22505f9b7f0195ef8eefb974039ce1
#
_entry.id   4d22505f9b7f0195ef8eefb974039ce1
#
_cell.length_a   1.000
_cell.length_b   1.000
_cell.length_c   1.000
_cell.angle_alpha   90.00
_cell.angle_beta   90.00
_cell.angle_gamma   90.00
#
_symmetry.space_group_name_H-M   'P 1'
#
loop_
_entity.id
_entity.type
_entity.pdbx_description
1 polymer ?
#
loop_
_entity_poly.entity_id
_entity_poly.type
_entity_poly.pdbx_seq_one_letter_code
_entity_poly.pdbx_strand_id
1 'polypeptide(L)'
;MANSLETLLQQSGNPVEMLRNSQLGAYVYPVVAPEFHNWRSEQWAWQHSAVLFDQSHHMVDLFIRGKDALRLLTDTMINSPKGWGVNKAKQYVPTTPYGHVIGDGIIFWLAEEEFVYVGRAPAANWLMFQAETGGYDVEIVKDDR
;
A
#
# COMPACT_ATOMS: atom_id res chain seq x y z
N MET A 1 18.93 -5.68 -18.13
CA MET A 1 19.00 -5.07 -16.79
C MET A 1 17.94 -3.98 -16.75
N ALA A 2 17.11 -3.92 -15.71
CA ALA A 2 16.18 -2.82 -15.56
C ALA A 2 16.98 -1.53 -15.33
N ASN A 3 16.68 -0.48 -16.09
CA ASN A 3 17.27 0.83 -15.87
C ASN A 3 16.78 1.38 -14.53
N SER A 4 17.66 2.04 -13.77
CA SER A 4 17.25 2.76 -12.58
C SER A 4 16.36 3.95 -12.97
N LEU A 5 15.52 4.42 -12.05
CA LEU A 5 14.71 5.62 -12.27
C LEU A 5 15.60 6.84 -12.60
N GLU A 6 16.71 6.97 -11.93
CA GLU A 6 17.71 8.04 -12.19
C GLU A 6 18.21 8.00 -13.63
N THR A 7 18.59 6.82 -14.11
CA THR A 7 19.04 6.64 -15.50
C THR A 7 17.93 7.02 -16.49
N LEU A 8 16.69 6.63 -16.21
CA LEU A 8 15.55 6.95 -17.05
C LEU A 8 15.29 8.48 -17.10
N LEU A 9 15.33 9.14 -15.95
CA LEU A 9 15.14 10.59 -15.85
C LEU A 9 16.24 11.35 -16.60
N GLN A 10 17.50 10.95 -16.45
CA GLN A 10 18.64 11.56 -17.17
C GLN A 10 18.53 11.38 -18.69
N GLN A 11 18.03 10.23 -19.16
CA GLN A 11 17.87 9.95 -20.59
C GLN A 11 16.64 10.63 -21.20
N SER A 12 15.63 10.93 -20.41
CA SER A 12 14.35 11.48 -20.91
C SER A 12 14.47 12.95 -21.40
N GLY A 13 15.46 13.67 -20.92
CA GLY A 13 15.64 15.11 -21.17
C GLY A 13 14.53 15.97 -20.53
N ASN A 14 13.28 15.60 -20.74
CA ASN A 14 12.10 16.26 -20.14
C ASN A 14 11.16 15.22 -19.52
N PRO A 15 11.12 15.08 -18.18
CA PRO A 15 10.25 14.13 -17.49
C PRO A 15 8.74 14.34 -17.75
N VAL A 16 8.33 15.58 -17.99
CA VAL A 16 6.91 15.89 -18.29
C VAL A 16 6.51 15.30 -19.63
N GLU A 17 7.32 15.47 -20.66
CA GLU A 17 7.06 14.88 -21.97
C GLU A 17 7.15 13.36 -21.94
N MET A 18 8.07 12.80 -21.18
CA MET A 18 8.16 11.35 -20.96
C MET A 18 6.86 10.81 -20.36
N LEU A 19 6.30 11.47 -19.33
CA LEU A 19 5.05 11.04 -18.70
C LEU A 19 3.83 11.23 -19.61
N ARG A 20 3.75 12.36 -20.35
CA ARG A 20 2.66 12.63 -21.29
C ARG A 20 2.61 11.62 -22.44
N ASN A 21 3.75 11.15 -22.88
CA ASN A 21 3.87 10.18 -23.97
C ASN A 21 4.00 8.75 -23.47
N SER A 22 3.74 8.50 -22.19
CA SER A 22 3.77 7.15 -21.62
C SER A 22 2.79 6.22 -22.32
N GLN A 23 3.24 5.01 -22.61
CA GLN A 23 2.39 3.96 -23.20
C GLN A 23 1.62 3.17 -22.12
N LEU A 24 1.76 3.55 -20.86
CA LEU A 24 0.97 2.95 -19.78
C LEU A 24 -0.49 3.40 -19.93
N GLY A 25 -1.37 2.43 -20.09
CA GLY A 25 -2.83 2.68 -20.13
C GLY A 25 -3.41 2.93 -18.74
N ALA A 26 -4.70 3.26 -18.71
CA ALA A 26 -5.45 3.35 -17.46
C ALA A 26 -5.54 1.97 -16.80
N TYR A 27 -5.59 1.96 -15.46
CA TYR A 27 -5.95 0.75 -14.73
C TYR A 27 -7.36 0.31 -15.10
N VAL A 28 -7.54 -0.95 -15.44
CA VAL A 28 -8.85 -1.54 -15.74
C VAL A 28 -9.09 -2.69 -14.79
N TYR A 29 -10.11 -2.55 -13.96
CA TYR A 29 -10.55 -3.61 -13.07
C TYR A 29 -11.80 -4.28 -13.63
N PRO A 30 -11.86 -5.61 -13.74
CA PRO A 30 -12.88 -6.32 -14.52
C PRO A 30 -14.33 -6.06 -14.09
N VAL A 31 -14.55 -5.73 -12.83
CA VAL A 31 -15.91 -5.60 -12.24
C VAL A 31 -16.24 -4.18 -11.76
N VAL A 32 -15.29 -3.26 -11.89
CA VAL A 32 -15.45 -1.88 -11.40
C VAL A 32 -15.44 -0.94 -12.59
N ALA A 33 -16.50 -0.16 -12.74
CA ALA A 33 -16.53 0.89 -13.76
C ALA A 33 -15.49 1.97 -13.42
N PRO A 34 -14.70 2.45 -14.40
CA PRO A 34 -13.68 3.46 -14.17
C PRO A 34 -14.27 4.82 -13.74
N GLU A 35 -15.52 5.06 -14.06
CA GLU A 35 -16.26 6.28 -13.70
C GLU A 35 -17.71 5.92 -13.38
N PHE A 36 -18.29 6.53 -12.35
CA PHE A 36 -19.72 6.41 -12.07
C PHE A 36 -20.56 7.40 -12.89
N HIS A 37 -20.12 8.65 -13.01
CA HIS A 37 -20.71 9.66 -13.88
C HIS A 37 -19.70 10.05 -14.97
N ASN A 38 -18.89 11.06 -14.68
CA ASN A 38 -17.77 11.47 -15.48
C ASN A 38 -16.72 12.15 -14.58
N TRP A 39 -15.47 12.11 -14.99
CA TRP A 39 -14.37 12.60 -14.18
C TRP A 39 -14.48 14.10 -13.83
N ARG A 40 -15.12 14.93 -14.67
CA ARG A 40 -15.26 16.36 -14.40
C ARG A 40 -16.23 16.63 -13.27
N SER A 41 -17.39 15.96 -13.25
CA SER A 41 -18.37 16.10 -12.16
C SER A 41 -17.85 15.48 -10.86
N GLU A 42 -17.08 14.41 -10.93
CA GLU A 42 -16.43 13.80 -9.77
C GLU A 42 -15.36 14.70 -9.15
N GLN A 43 -14.50 15.32 -9.98
CA GLN A 43 -13.54 16.33 -9.52
C GLN A 43 -14.22 17.58 -8.95
N TRP A 44 -15.31 18.01 -9.56
CA TRP A 44 -16.09 19.14 -9.03
C TRP A 44 -16.69 18.81 -7.66
N ALA A 45 -17.26 17.62 -7.50
CA ALA A 45 -17.80 17.13 -6.22
C ALA A 45 -16.72 17.07 -5.14
N TRP A 46 -15.53 16.61 -5.48
CA TRP A 46 -14.39 16.59 -4.57
C TRP A 46 -14.07 17.99 -3.99
N GLN A 47 -14.11 19.02 -4.83
CA GLN A 47 -13.79 20.39 -4.40
C GLN A 47 -14.92 21.10 -3.66
N HIS A 48 -16.19 20.75 -3.94
CA HIS A 48 -17.34 21.57 -3.53
C HIS A 48 -18.32 20.84 -2.60
N SER A 49 -18.26 19.52 -2.52
CA SER A 49 -19.18 18.73 -1.70
C SER A 49 -18.46 17.52 -1.10
N ALA A 50 -18.85 16.32 -1.50
CA ALA A 50 -18.22 15.07 -1.09
C ALA A 50 -18.25 14.07 -2.24
N VAL A 51 -17.29 13.15 -2.23
CA VAL A 51 -17.23 12.03 -3.17
C VAL A 51 -16.91 10.74 -2.41
N LEU A 52 -17.56 9.65 -2.81
CA LEU A 52 -17.29 8.31 -2.33
C LEU A 52 -16.57 7.53 -3.42
N PHE A 53 -15.37 7.05 -3.13
CA PHE A 53 -14.59 6.21 -4.03
C PHE A 53 -14.65 4.75 -3.64
N ASP A 54 -14.91 3.88 -4.60
CA ASP A 54 -14.63 2.44 -4.45
C ASP A 54 -13.13 2.20 -4.65
N GLN A 55 -12.46 1.80 -3.58
CA GLN A 55 -11.02 1.50 -3.54
C GLN A 55 -10.73 0.00 -3.47
N SER A 56 -11.74 -0.87 -3.65
CA SER A 56 -11.67 -2.30 -3.36
C SER A 56 -10.58 -3.05 -4.12
N HIS A 57 -10.21 -2.60 -5.31
CA HIS A 57 -9.17 -3.26 -6.13
C HIS A 57 -7.93 -2.40 -6.33
N HIS A 58 -7.79 -1.33 -5.55
CA HIS A 58 -6.70 -0.39 -5.71
C HIS A 58 -5.42 -0.86 -5.03
N MET A 59 -5.55 -1.62 -3.95
CA MET A 59 -4.44 -2.04 -3.08
C MET A 59 -4.54 -3.54 -2.78
N VAL A 60 -3.48 -4.05 -2.19
CA VAL A 60 -3.39 -5.40 -1.67
C VAL A 60 -3.85 -5.39 -0.22
N ASP A 61 -4.66 -6.35 0.15
CA ASP A 61 -5.02 -6.64 1.54
C ASP A 61 -4.17 -7.81 2.06
N LEU A 62 -3.52 -7.62 3.20
CA LEU A 62 -2.74 -8.65 3.85
C LEU A 62 -3.31 -8.90 5.24
N PHE A 63 -3.97 -10.03 5.41
CA PHE A 63 -4.52 -10.47 6.69
C PHE A 63 -3.41 -11.15 7.50
N ILE A 64 -3.16 -10.67 8.71
CA ILE A 64 -2.07 -11.10 9.59
C ILE A 64 -2.67 -11.54 10.91
N ARG A 65 -2.46 -12.80 11.30
CA ARG A 65 -2.97 -13.36 12.55
C ARG A 65 -1.89 -14.11 13.29
N GLY A 66 -1.94 -14.10 14.62
CA GLY A 66 -1.07 -14.88 15.48
C GLY A 66 -0.44 -14.07 16.60
N LYS A 67 0.09 -14.80 17.58
CA LYS A 67 0.65 -14.22 18.82
C LYS A 67 1.82 -13.25 18.57
N ASP A 68 2.53 -13.42 17.47
CA ASP A 68 3.65 -12.56 17.09
C ASP A 68 3.27 -11.47 16.05
N ALA A 69 1.98 -11.36 15.70
CA ALA A 69 1.53 -10.40 14.67
C ALA A 69 1.88 -8.95 15.06
N LEU A 70 1.61 -8.53 16.29
CA LEU A 70 1.97 -7.19 16.76
C LEU A 70 3.50 -7.00 16.76
N ARG A 71 4.26 -8.01 17.17
CA ARG A 71 5.73 -7.96 17.18
C ARG A 71 6.28 -7.81 15.77
N LEU A 72 5.81 -8.62 14.81
CA LEU A 72 6.19 -8.51 13.41
C LEU A 72 5.98 -7.08 12.88
N LEU A 73 4.79 -6.51 13.14
CA LEU A 73 4.45 -5.16 12.67
C LEU A 73 5.32 -4.08 13.32
N THR A 74 5.56 -4.17 14.62
CA THR A 74 6.36 -3.18 15.34
C THR A 74 7.86 -3.27 15.04
N ASP A 75 8.36 -4.46 14.76
CA ASP A 75 9.77 -4.67 14.40
C ASP A 75 10.10 -4.18 12.98
N THR A 76 9.09 -4.12 12.10
CA THR A 76 9.28 -3.79 10.68
C THR A 76 8.87 -2.37 10.30
N MET A 77 8.09 -1.66 11.14
CA MET A 77 7.68 -0.27 10.86
C MET A 77 8.57 0.74 11.59
N ILE A 78 8.78 1.89 10.96
CA ILE A 78 9.46 3.01 11.61
C ILE A 78 8.53 3.84 12.50
N ASN A 79 7.23 3.70 12.35
CA ASN A 79 6.23 4.43 13.11
C ASN A 79 6.18 3.94 14.56
N SER A 80 6.09 4.87 15.51
CA SER A 80 5.90 4.50 16.92
C SER A 80 4.56 3.78 17.13
N PRO A 81 4.51 2.66 17.84
CA PRO A 81 3.26 1.98 18.18
C PRO A 81 2.46 2.69 19.27
N LYS A 82 2.97 3.78 19.86
CA LYS A 82 2.32 4.50 20.96
C LYS A 82 0.89 4.93 20.60
N GLY A 83 -0.05 4.61 21.48
CA GLY A 83 -1.46 4.95 21.33
C GLY A 83 -2.23 4.14 20.30
N TRP A 84 -1.59 3.12 19.69
CA TRP A 84 -2.25 2.16 18.81
C TRP A 84 -2.91 1.05 19.62
N GLY A 85 -3.99 0.49 19.15
CA GLY A 85 -4.75 -0.56 19.83
C GLY A 85 -5.92 -1.04 19.00
N VAL A 86 -6.65 -2.02 19.51
CA VAL A 86 -7.84 -2.60 18.85
C VAL A 86 -8.81 -1.51 18.41
N ASN A 87 -9.41 -1.68 17.23
CA ASN A 87 -10.29 -0.74 16.53
C ASN A 87 -9.63 0.58 16.12
N LYS A 88 -8.31 0.59 16.00
CA LYS A 88 -7.58 1.76 15.48
C LYS A 88 -6.76 1.40 14.24
N ALA A 89 -6.75 2.32 13.30
CA ALA A 89 -5.84 2.27 12.16
C ALA A 89 -4.56 3.05 12.45
N LYS A 90 -3.48 2.66 11.78
CA LYS A 90 -2.18 3.33 11.84
C LYS A 90 -1.47 3.22 10.50
N GLN A 91 -0.78 4.27 10.12
CA GLN A 91 0.13 4.19 8.98
C GLN A 91 1.27 3.21 9.28
N TYR A 92 1.62 2.41 8.28
CA TYR A 92 2.72 1.47 8.31
C TYR A 92 3.74 1.86 7.24
N VAL A 93 4.97 2.14 7.66
CA VAL A 93 6.07 2.53 6.77
C VAL A 93 7.26 1.63 7.06
N PRO A 94 7.45 0.54 6.30
CA PRO A 94 8.64 -0.30 6.42
C PRO A 94 9.82 0.33 5.70
N THR A 95 10.99 0.11 6.27
CA THR A 95 12.26 0.54 5.67
C THR A 95 13.23 -0.62 5.53
N THR A 96 14.18 -0.47 4.62
CA THR A 96 15.36 -1.33 4.58
C THR A 96 16.26 -1.07 5.80
N PRO A 97 17.22 -1.95 6.13
CA PRO A 97 18.21 -1.69 7.17
C PRO A 97 19.05 -0.41 6.95
N TYR A 98 19.08 0.09 5.73
CA TYR A 98 19.78 1.34 5.37
C TYR A 98 18.87 2.59 5.47
N GLY A 99 17.62 2.44 5.94
CA GLY A 99 16.68 3.53 6.12
C GLY A 99 15.91 3.95 4.86
N HIS A 100 16.02 3.21 3.76
CA HIS A 100 15.25 3.51 2.56
C HIS A 100 13.82 2.98 2.71
N VAL A 101 12.84 3.82 2.41
CA VAL A 101 11.42 3.44 2.44
C VAL A 101 11.15 2.37 1.38
N ILE A 102 10.55 1.26 1.79
CA ILE A 102 10.12 0.17 0.90
C ILE A 102 8.74 0.48 0.31
N GLY A 103 7.89 1.08 1.11
CA GLY A 103 6.54 1.47 0.76
C GLY A 103 5.80 1.99 1.98
N ASP A 104 4.51 2.19 1.82
CA ASP A 104 3.63 2.56 2.92
C ASP A 104 2.25 1.91 2.75
N GLY A 105 1.45 2.01 3.78
CA GLY A 105 0.08 1.55 3.80
C GLY A 105 -0.56 1.84 5.14
N ILE A 106 -1.72 1.29 5.35
CA ILE A 106 -2.46 1.41 6.60
C ILE A 106 -2.64 0.03 7.21
N ILE A 107 -2.41 -0.08 8.52
CA ILE A 107 -2.74 -1.27 9.29
C ILE A 107 -3.93 -0.97 10.17
N PHE A 108 -4.94 -1.83 10.06
CA PHE A 108 -6.10 -1.86 10.93
C PHE A 108 -5.90 -2.95 11.98
N TRP A 109 -6.00 -2.60 13.25
CA TRP A 109 -5.98 -3.55 14.36
C TRP A 109 -7.40 -4.01 14.67
N LEU A 110 -7.77 -5.20 14.22
CA LEU A 110 -9.14 -5.70 14.30
C LEU A 110 -9.46 -6.37 15.64
N ALA A 111 -8.54 -7.20 16.15
CA ALA A 111 -8.66 -7.92 17.41
C ALA A 111 -7.25 -8.15 17.99
N GLU A 112 -7.13 -8.73 19.18
CA GLU A 112 -5.86 -8.84 19.93
C GLU A 112 -4.69 -9.36 19.11
N GLU A 113 -4.91 -10.39 18.28
CA GLU A 113 -3.90 -11.00 17.42
C GLU A 113 -4.28 -10.93 15.92
N GLU A 114 -5.10 -9.95 15.54
CA GLU A 114 -5.68 -9.85 14.21
C GLU A 114 -5.51 -8.46 13.61
N PHE A 115 -4.85 -8.42 12.44
CA PHE A 115 -4.54 -7.18 11.75
C PHE A 115 -4.82 -7.32 10.24
N VAL A 116 -5.12 -6.20 9.60
CA VAL A 116 -5.15 -6.11 8.14
C VAL A 116 -4.27 -4.95 7.69
N TYR A 117 -3.28 -5.26 6.87
CA TYR A 117 -2.53 -4.26 6.12
C TYR A 117 -3.24 -4.01 4.79
N VAL A 118 -3.43 -2.75 4.47
CA VAL A 118 -3.96 -2.28 3.19
C VAL A 118 -2.96 -1.32 2.56
N GLY A 119 -2.43 -1.68 1.40
CA GLY A 119 -1.42 -0.87 0.75
C GLY A 119 -0.87 -1.50 -0.52
N ARG A 120 0.24 -0.97 -1.00
CA ARG A 120 0.87 -1.48 -2.21
C ARG A 120 1.70 -2.74 -1.97
N ALA A 121 1.81 -3.55 -3.01
CA ALA A 121 2.49 -4.84 -2.97
C ALA A 121 3.94 -4.82 -2.42
N PRO A 122 4.79 -3.81 -2.63
CA PRO A 122 6.15 -3.84 -2.09
C PRO A 122 6.21 -4.00 -0.57
N ALA A 123 5.39 -3.24 0.17
CA ALA A 123 5.36 -3.34 1.63
C ALA A 123 4.69 -4.64 2.11
N ALA A 124 3.65 -5.10 1.41
CA ALA A 124 3.04 -6.41 1.69
C ALA A 124 4.05 -7.56 1.50
N ASN A 125 4.77 -7.58 0.39
CA ASN A 125 5.80 -8.58 0.10
C ASN A 125 6.94 -8.54 1.13
N TRP A 126 7.31 -7.36 1.60
CA TRP A 126 8.30 -7.19 2.67
C TRP A 126 7.83 -7.80 3.98
N LEU A 127 6.56 -7.55 4.37
CA LEU A 127 5.96 -8.17 5.56
C LEU A 127 5.95 -9.70 5.49
N MET A 128 5.54 -10.25 4.35
CA MET A 128 5.54 -11.70 4.12
C MET A 128 6.96 -12.27 4.23
N PHE A 129 7.93 -11.63 3.61
CA PHE A 129 9.34 -12.04 3.69
C PHE A 129 9.86 -12.02 5.13
N GLN A 130 9.57 -10.96 5.89
CA GLN A 130 9.98 -10.86 7.29
C GLN A 130 9.29 -11.93 8.18
N ALA A 131 8.02 -12.21 7.92
CA ALA A 131 7.30 -13.27 8.61
C ALA A 131 7.94 -14.65 8.39
N GLU A 132 8.28 -14.97 7.13
CA GLU A 132 8.89 -16.25 6.76
C GLU A 132 10.31 -16.41 7.32
N THR A 133 11.10 -15.34 7.34
CA THR A 133 12.53 -15.41 7.69
C THR A 133 12.83 -15.04 9.13
N GLY A 134 11.95 -14.28 9.79
CA GLY A 134 12.19 -13.72 11.13
C GLY A 134 11.73 -14.59 12.30
N GLY A 135 11.18 -15.77 12.04
CA GLY A 135 10.73 -16.70 13.10
C GLY A 135 9.55 -16.18 13.91
N TYR A 136 8.61 -15.51 13.27
CA TYR A 136 7.36 -15.06 13.86
C TYR A 136 6.29 -16.15 13.77
N ASP A 137 5.55 -16.36 14.86
CA ASP A 137 4.39 -17.25 14.88
C ASP A 137 3.16 -16.47 14.39
N VAL A 138 3.03 -16.41 13.06
CA VAL A 138 1.96 -15.70 12.37
C VAL A 138 1.47 -16.49 11.16
N GLU A 139 0.19 -16.39 10.89
CA GLU A 139 -0.44 -16.75 9.63
C GLU A 139 -0.68 -15.49 8.80
N ILE A 140 -0.32 -15.52 7.52
CA ILE A 140 -0.54 -14.41 6.61
C ILE A 140 -1.30 -14.89 5.38
N VAL A 141 -2.40 -14.22 5.07
CA VAL A 141 -3.20 -14.43 3.87
C VAL A 141 -3.21 -13.15 3.05
N LYS A 142 -2.74 -13.24 1.81
CA LYS A 142 -2.74 -12.11 0.87
C LYS A 142 -3.97 -12.17 -0.03
N ASP A 143 -4.66 -11.05 -0.14
CA ASP A 143 -5.69 -10.80 -1.13
C ASP A 143 -5.22 -9.68 -2.07
N ASP A 144 -5.03 -10.00 -3.33
CA ASP A 144 -4.54 -9.09 -4.36
C ASP A 144 -5.46 -9.08 -5.61
N ARG A 145 -6.75 -9.29 -5.38
CA ARG A 145 -7.80 -9.22 -6.39
C ARG A 145 -7.91 -7.86 -7.05
#